data_d20050a4210d0f4fbcfe9794511085dd
#
_entry.id   d20050a4210d0f4fbcfe9794511085dd
#
_cell.length_a   1.000
_cell.length_b   1.000
_cell.length_c   1.000
_cell.angle_alpha   90.00
_cell.angle_beta   90.00
_cell.angle_gamma   90.00
#
_symmetry.space_group_name_H-M   'P 1'
#
loop_
_entity.id
_entity.type
_entity.pdbx_description
1 polymer ?
#
loop_
_entity_poly.entity_id
_entity_poly.type
_entity_poly.pdbx_seq_one_letter_code
_entity_poly.pdbx_strand_id
1 'polypeptide(L)'
;MKNKKYLTTKERICFTIGAFGRSGIYTLMSMFALVFFQNGAGLSLKQSTSIILIGRIFDALNDPVMGMIVDKTKSKWGKMRPYLLFSPIPIAICTVLLFIAPFADGSSAAFVWALLTYIIWGVAFTVQDVPFWGLSSVITPLESERTSFISTARLGSTFGGILPALLVPVFYQSNLGYKTGFFVSAVLFAVLGSALSILIFFVSKERVPKMDHTPSFKETFTVMGKDKVLIIVILASLLGSTMVMANQCADYIGNYLIIQNYTDFAKIFDAAGNILPGVDAAAAYDFWIPRGTIVTTLTVAIGVGMVPAMAIFPILRKKFSLKQIYIASAAFGLIVHLLCYITFANNIQNINIYVLWIMLFLMGLPLGIYNVITYALIADAVDYLEWKTGERHEGVCFSFQTFLSKVNAGIATAVFGQLLDRSDFQAVDKSLVDVAGRQIFFQQSIETQKILLALVTIVPAVGFLLTIFPMIFNDYTGKTKEKAQKELEASRTEKMDTENQL
;
A
#
# COMPACT_ATOMS: atom_id res chain seq x y z
N MET A 1 39.21 4.64 -0.14
CA MET A 1 38.67 3.61 0.77
C MET A 1 38.00 2.53 -0.06
N LYS A 2 38.47 1.28 -0.03
CA LYS A 2 37.91 0.17 -0.77
C LYS A 2 36.47 -0.08 -0.28
N ASN A 3 35.54 -0.28 -1.22
CA ASN A 3 34.11 -0.55 -1.04
C ASN A 3 33.81 -1.61 0.04
N LYS A 4 33.75 -1.20 1.30
CA LYS A 4 33.29 -2.09 2.39
C LYS A 4 31.79 -2.31 2.18
N LYS A 5 31.40 -3.50 1.75
CA LYS A 5 30.00 -3.89 1.67
C LYS A 5 29.54 -4.35 3.04
N TYR A 6 28.49 -3.75 3.57
CA TYR A 6 27.91 -4.12 4.86
C TYR A 6 26.77 -5.14 4.68
N LEU A 7 25.99 -5.01 3.59
CA LEU A 7 24.83 -5.82 3.34
C LEU A 7 25.18 -7.11 2.59
N THR A 8 24.83 -8.25 3.17
CA THR A 8 25.00 -9.56 2.53
C THR A 8 23.86 -9.86 1.54
N THR A 9 24.14 -10.69 0.55
CA THR A 9 23.10 -11.17 -0.40
C THR A 9 21.99 -11.94 0.33
N LYS A 10 22.33 -12.70 1.38
CA LYS A 10 21.36 -13.44 2.20
C LYS A 10 20.40 -12.48 2.91
N GLU A 11 20.90 -11.40 3.52
CA GLU A 11 20.04 -10.40 4.17
C GLU A 11 19.08 -9.76 3.16
N ARG A 12 19.55 -9.42 1.96
CA ARG A 12 18.72 -8.85 0.89
C ARG A 12 17.62 -9.80 0.45
N ILE A 13 17.96 -11.06 0.18
CA ILE A 13 17.00 -12.08 -0.24
C ILE A 13 15.97 -12.34 0.86
N CYS A 14 16.40 -12.56 2.11
CA CYS A 14 15.47 -12.84 3.22
C CYS A 14 14.56 -11.66 3.53
N PHE A 15 15.04 -10.41 3.38
CA PHE A 15 14.19 -9.24 3.54
C PHE A 15 13.15 -9.13 2.42
N THR A 16 13.55 -9.41 1.19
CA THR A 16 12.62 -9.42 0.03
C THR A 16 11.57 -10.51 0.18
N ILE A 17 11.94 -11.72 0.61
CA ILE A 17 11.02 -12.82 0.89
C ILE A 17 10.11 -12.49 2.08
N GLY A 18 10.66 -11.88 3.12
CA GLY A 18 9.88 -11.42 4.28
C GLY A 18 8.85 -10.35 3.88
N ALA A 19 9.24 -9.41 3.02
CA ALA A 19 8.35 -8.41 2.46
C ALA A 19 7.21 -9.03 1.62
N PHE A 20 7.52 -10.05 0.82
CA PHE A 20 6.55 -10.83 0.06
C PHE A 20 5.52 -11.49 0.97
N GLY A 21 5.97 -12.26 1.98
CA GLY A 21 5.05 -12.96 2.89
C GLY A 21 4.17 -12.01 3.69
N ARG A 22 4.76 -10.95 4.25
CA ARG A 22 4.03 -9.92 5.01
C ARG A 22 3.00 -9.18 4.15
N SER A 23 3.35 -8.85 2.91
CA SER A 23 2.44 -8.15 1.98
C SER A 23 1.25 -9.03 1.59
N GLY A 24 1.44 -10.33 1.46
CA GLY A 24 0.35 -11.29 1.24
C GLY A 24 -0.69 -11.25 2.37
N ILE A 25 -0.25 -11.28 3.63
CA ILE A 25 -1.15 -11.17 4.79
C ILE A 25 -1.89 -9.82 4.79
N TYR A 26 -1.17 -8.71 4.55
CA TYR A 26 -1.75 -7.38 4.51
C TYR A 26 -2.80 -7.23 3.41
N THR A 27 -2.51 -7.73 2.21
CA THR A 27 -3.44 -7.63 1.07
C THR A 27 -4.67 -8.50 1.28
N LEU A 28 -4.51 -9.70 1.86
CA LEU A 28 -5.66 -10.53 2.24
C LEU A 28 -6.62 -9.72 3.13
N MET A 29 -6.12 -9.09 4.18
CA MET A 29 -6.95 -8.29 5.08
C MET A 29 -7.53 -7.06 4.35
N SER A 30 -6.69 -6.26 3.68
CA SER A 30 -7.10 -4.96 3.15
C SER A 30 -8.11 -5.05 2.00
N MET A 31 -8.01 -6.09 1.16
CA MET A 31 -8.92 -6.29 0.02
C MET A 31 -10.17 -7.09 0.39
N PHE A 32 -10.04 -8.06 1.28
CA PHE A 32 -11.10 -9.06 1.46
C PHE A 32 -11.83 -9.00 2.80
N ALA A 33 -11.38 -8.20 3.77
CA ALA A 33 -12.11 -8.08 5.04
C ALA A 33 -13.54 -7.55 4.84
N LEU A 34 -13.74 -6.55 3.96
CA LEU A 34 -15.06 -6.02 3.65
C LEU A 34 -15.97 -7.10 3.07
N VAL A 35 -15.48 -7.85 2.10
CA VAL A 35 -16.22 -8.95 1.42
C VAL A 35 -16.57 -10.05 2.42
N PHE A 36 -15.62 -10.42 3.29
CA PHE A 36 -15.86 -11.42 4.33
C PHE A 36 -16.89 -10.95 5.36
N PHE A 37 -16.83 -9.71 5.83
CA PHE A 37 -17.80 -9.17 6.80
C PHE A 37 -19.20 -9.19 6.24
N GLN A 38 -19.38 -8.91 4.94
CA GLN A 38 -20.68 -8.93 4.29
C GLN A 38 -21.18 -10.35 3.99
N ASN A 39 -20.36 -11.15 3.33
CA ASN A 39 -20.78 -12.42 2.77
C ASN A 39 -20.46 -13.64 3.66
N GLY A 40 -19.45 -13.52 4.52
CA GLY A 40 -19.06 -14.55 5.48
C GLY A 40 -19.68 -14.37 6.86
N ALA A 41 -19.75 -13.15 7.38
CA ALA A 41 -20.33 -12.84 8.69
C ALA A 41 -21.76 -12.26 8.62
N GLY A 42 -22.31 -12.03 7.41
CA GLY A 42 -23.67 -11.55 7.19
C GLY A 42 -23.92 -10.10 7.65
N LEU A 43 -22.87 -9.32 7.86
CA LEU A 43 -22.99 -7.93 8.31
C LEU A 43 -23.46 -7.00 7.19
N SER A 44 -24.26 -5.98 7.53
CA SER A 44 -24.65 -4.96 6.57
C SER A 44 -23.42 -4.17 6.04
N LEU A 45 -23.56 -3.52 4.88
CA LEU A 45 -22.51 -2.67 4.32
C LEU A 45 -22.12 -1.55 5.31
N LYS A 46 -23.13 -0.93 5.97
CA LYS A 46 -22.89 0.13 6.96
C LYS A 46 -22.08 -0.37 8.16
N GLN A 47 -22.41 -1.55 8.68
CA GLN A 47 -21.64 -2.17 9.77
C GLN A 47 -20.22 -2.50 9.34
N SER A 48 -20.04 -3.13 8.19
CA SER A 48 -18.74 -3.54 7.66
C SER A 48 -17.82 -2.35 7.37
N THR A 49 -18.35 -1.29 6.75
CA THR A 49 -17.57 -0.05 6.51
C THR A 49 -17.25 0.68 7.79
N SER A 50 -18.15 0.66 8.78
CA SER A 50 -17.88 1.25 10.12
C SER A 50 -16.73 0.55 10.82
N ILE A 51 -16.66 -0.79 10.77
CA ILE A 51 -15.53 -1.56 11.33
C ILE A 51 -14.20 -1.12 10.71
N ILE A 52 -14.16 -1.03 9.36
CA ILE A 52 -12.96 -0.62 8.66
C ILE A 52 -12.56 0.82 9.03
N LEU A 53 -13.51 1.74 9.08
CA LEU A 53 -13.26 3.13 9.46
C LEU A 53 -12.68 3.25 10.87
N ILE A 54 -13.32 2.59 11.85
CA ILE A 54 -12.86 2.57 13.25
C ILE A 54 -11.43 1.99 13.32
N GLY A 55 -11.18 0.88 12.62
CA GLY A 55 -9.84 0.28 12.58
C GLY A 55 -8.79 1.22 11.98
N ARG A 56 -9.12 1.97 10.90
CA ARG A 56 -8.20 2.95 10.31
C ARG A 56 -7.87 4.09 11.26
N ILE A 57 -8.86 4.59 12.01
CA ILE A 57 -8.63 5.61 13.03
C ILE A 57 -7.71 5.06 14.13
N PHE A 58 -7.96 3.83 14.57
CA PHE A 58 -7.15 3.18 15.60
C PHE A 58 -5.70 2.95 15.13
N ASP A 59 -5.51 2.48 13.91
CA ASP A 59 -4.19 2.32 13.29
C ASP A 59 -3.41 3.64 13.26
N ALA A 60 -4.11 4.74 12.91
CA ALA A 60 -3.51 6.07 12.85
C ALA A 60 -2.95 6.53 14.22
N LEU A 61 -3.59 6.13 15.31
CA LEU A 61 -3.11 6.42 16.67
C LEU A 61 -2.02 5.45 17.12
N ASN A 62 -2.12 4.19 16.72
CA ASN A 62 -1.23 3.11 17.15
C ASN A 62 0.16 3.19 16.50
N ASP A 63 0.26 3.60 15.24
CA ASP A 63 1.54 3.62 14.50
C ASP A 63 2.62 4.50 15.15
N PRO A 64 2.37 5.77 15.53
CA PRO A 64 3.35 6.59 16.24
C PRO A 64 3.73 6.03 17.62
N VAL A 65 2.76 5.45 18.34
CA VAL A 65 3.02 4.81 19.64
C VAL A 65 3.99 3.64 19.49
N MET A 66 3.77 2.80 18.47
CA MET A 66 4.67 1.69 18.19
C MET A 66 6.07 2.15 17.79
N GLY A 67 6.18 3.21 17.00
CA GLY A 67 7.47 3.82 16.64
C GLY A 67 8.29 4.19 17.88
N MET A 68 7.64 4.84 18.86
CA MET A 68 8.31 5.19 20.13
C MET A 68 8.67 3.98 20.98
N ILE A 69 7.83 2.93 21.01
CA ILE A 69 8.12 1.68 21.72
C ILE A 69 9.37 1.05 21.12
N VAL A 70 9.47 1.01 19.78
CA VAL A 70 10.64 0.48 19.07
C VAL A 70 11.90 1.27 19.39
N ASP A 71 11.84 2.60 19.37
CA ASP A 71 13.00 3.45 19.65
C ASP A 71 13.49 3.31 21.10
N LYS A 72 12.58 3.04 22.04
CA LYS A 72 12.93 2.78 23.46
C LYS A 72 13.41 1.36 23.73
N THR A 73 13.27 0.45 22.76
CA THR A 73 13.61 -0.95 22.97
C THR A 73 15.13 -1.15 23.09
N LYS A 74 15.54 -1.74 24.20
CA LYS A 74 16.92 -2.15 24.48
C LYS A 74 16.97 -3.67 24.57
N SER A 75 17.54 -4.34 23.55
CA SER A 75 17.69 -5.78 23.57
C SER A 75 19.06 -6.21 23.04
N LYS A 76 19.45 -7.46 23.38
CA LYS A 76 20.68 -8.09 22.86
C LYS A 76 20.66 -8.31 21.34
N TRP A 77 19.47 -8.27 20.72
CA TRP A 77 19.31 -8.46 19.27
C TRP A 77 19.21 -7.15 18.48
N GLY A 78 19.18 -6.00 19.16
CA GLY A 78 18.90 -4.71 18.54
C GLY A 78 17.54 -4.15 18.98
N LYS A 79 17.08 -3.08 18.32
CA LYS A 79 15.79 -2.45 18.63
C LYS A 79 14.65 -2.89 17.69
N MET A 80 14.96 -3.26 16.45
CA MET A 80 13.98 -3.68 15.44
C MET A 80 13.76 -5.20 15.42
N ARG A 81 14.84 -5.97 15.51
CA ARG A 81 14.85 -7.43 15.34
C ARG A 81 13.98 -8.22 16.31
N PRO A 82 13.84 -7.88 17.61
CA PRO A 82 12.95 -8.61 18.52
C PRO A 82 11.51 -8.69 17.99
N TYR A 83 11.02 -7.59 17.43
CA TYR A 83 9.66 -7.53 16.88
C TYR A 83 9.50 -8.43 15.66
N LEU A 84 10.53 -8.53 14.80
CA LEU A 84 10.51 -9.41 13.64
C LEU A 84 10.51 -10.90 14.00
N LEU A 85 10.97 -11.25 15.21
CA LEU A 85 10.91 -12.61 15.73
C LEU A 85 9.53 -12.96 16.31
N PHE A 86 8.99 -12.06 17.15
CA PHE A 86 7.83 -12.39 17.97
C PHE A 86 6.49 -12.02 17.32
N SER A 87 6.42 -10.99 16.47
CA SER A 87 5.17 -10.54 15.86
C SER A 87 4.54 -11.50 14.84
N PRO A 88 5.28 -12.32 14.07
CA PRO A 88 4.66 -13.19 13.07
C PRO A 88 3.63 -14.16 13.63
N ILE A 89 3.84 -14.67 14.85
CA ILE A 89 2.90 -15.61 15.49
C ILE A 89 1.58 -14.93 15.86
N PRO A 90 1.55 -13.82 16.63
CA PRO A 90 0.32 -13.08 16.86
C PRO A 90 -0.40 -12.66 15.57
N ILE A 91 0.34 -12.20 14.56
CA ILE A 91 -0.25 -11.82 13.27
C ILE A 91 -0.95 -13.01 12.62
N ALA A 92 -0.31 -14.19 12.61
CA ALA A 92 -0.92 -15.40 12.07
C ALA A 92 -2.23 -15.75 12.79
N ILE A 93 -2.21 -15.76 14.11
CA ILE A 93 -3.38 -16.06 14.94
C ILE A 93 -4.50 -15.03 14.67
N CYS A 94 -4.20 -13.74 14.71
CA CYS A 94 -5.17 -12.68 14.47
C CYS A 94 -5.71 -12.71 13.04
N THR A 95 -4.90 -13.08 12.04
CA THR A 95 -5.35 -13.24 10.65
C THR A 95 -6.38 -14.35 10.54
N VAL A 96 -6.15 -15.48 11.17
CA VAL A 96 -7.13 -16.59 11.17
C VAL A 96 -8.39 -16.19 11.92
N LEU A 97 -8.28 -15.58 13.10
CA LEU A 97 -9.42 -15.12 13.91
C LEU A 97 -10.29 -14.10 13.19
N LEU A 98 -9.68 -13.21 12.40
CA LEU A 98 -10.39 -12.20 11.60
C LEU A 98 -11.34 -12.82 10.56
N PHE A 99 -10.93 -13.95 9.97
CA PHE A 99 -11.71 -14.65 8.94
C PHE A 99 -12.48 -15.86 9.47
N ILE A 100 -12.87 -15.82 10.76
CA ILE A 100 -13.82 -16.76 11.38
C ILE A 100 -15.10 -16.01 11.74
N ALA A 101 -16.25 -16.59 11.41
CA ALA A 101 -17.57 -16.09 11.79
C ALA A 101 -18.24 -17.07 12.78
N PRO A 102 -17.91 -16.99 14.09
CA PRO A 102 -18.39 -17.96 15.09
C PRO A 102 -19.82 -17.69 15.58
N PHE A 103 -20.40 -16.55 15.23
CA PHE A 103 -21.72 -16.12 15.66
C PHE A 103 -22.73 -16.16 14.53
N ALA A 104 -24.01 -16.04 14.89
CA ALA A 104 -25.10 -15.97 13.91
C ALA A 104 -24.92 -14.76 12.97
N ASP A 105 -25.21 -14.97 11.69
CA ASP A 105 -25.02 -13.98 10.64
C ASP A 105 -25.80 -12.69 10.93
N GLY A 106 -25.12 -11.54 10.79
CA GLY A 106 -25.69 -10.22 11.02
C GLY A 106 -26.00 -9.87 12.46
N SER A 107 -25.69 -10.75 13.44
CA SER A 107 -25.95 -10.49 14.86
C SER A 107 -25.02 -9.41 15.43
N SER A 108 -25.44 -8.78 16.54
CA SER A 108 -24.59 -7.83 17.27
C SER A 108 -23.29 -8.48 17.76
N ALA A 109 -23.32 -9.77 18.11
CA ALA A 109 -22.13 -10.53 18.50
C ALA A 109 -21.15 -10.70 17.32
N ALA A 110 -21.65 -10.96 16.10
CA ALA A 110 -20.84 -11.01 14.89
C ALA A 110 -20.18 -9.65 14.60
N PHE A 111 -20.90 -8.53 14.78
CA PHE A 111 -20.34 -7.19 14.62
C PHE A 111 -19.21 -6.91 15.62
N VAL A 112 -19.44 -7.20 16.92
CA VAL A 112 -18.44 -6.99 17.97
C VAL A 112 -17.21 -7.87 17.73
N TRP A 113 -17.39 -9.12 17.35
CA TRP A 113 -16.29 -10.03 17.00
C TRP A 113 -15.46 -9.49 15.85
N ALA A 114 -16.09 -9.11 14.74
CA ALA A 114 -15.42 -8.57 13.57
C ALA A 114 -14.65 -7.27 13.91
N LEU A 115 -15.25 -6.38 14.70
CA LEU A 115 -14.61 -5.13 15.14
C LEU A 115 -13.37 -5.40 16.00
N LEU A 116 -13.50 -6.25 17.02
CA LEU A 116 -12.40 -6.56 17.94
C LEU A 116 -11.26 -7.27 17.21
N THR A 117 -11.56 -8.28 16.40
CA THR A 117 -10.54 -9.03 15.67
C THR A 117 -9.82 -8.14 14.63
N TYR A 118 -10.54 -7.22 13.98
CA TYR A 118 -9.97 -6.26 13.03
C TYR A 118 -9.00 -5.28 13.73
N ILE A 119 -9.38 -4.72 14.88
CA ILE A 119 -8.53 -3.82 15.67
C ILE A 119 -7.29 -4.55 16.19
N ILE A 120 -7.48 -5.73 16.80
CA ILE A 120 -6.37 -6.51 17.36
C ILE A 120 -5.40 -6.93 16.25
N TRP A 121 -5.92 -7.30 15.08
CA TRP A 121 -5.10 -7.59 13.90
C TRP A 121 -4.27 -6.36 13.48
N GLY A 122 -4.88 -5.17 13.42
CA GLY A 122 -4.19 -3.91 13.10
C GLY A 122 -3.02 -3.64 14.06
N VAL A 123 -3.26 -3.78 15.37
CA VAL A 123 -2.21 -3.64 16.39
C VAL A 123 -1.09 -4.66 16.18
N ALA A 124 -1.42 -5.94 16.02
CA ALA A 124 -0.42 -6.99 15.82
C ALA A 124 0.41 -6.74 14.54
N PHE A 125 -0.24 -6.29 13.47
CA PHE A 125 0.45 -5.97 12.21
C PHE A 125 1.38 -4.77 12.33
N THR A 126 0.97 -3.68 13.01
CA THR A 126 1.80 -2.49 13.25
C THR A 126 3.06 -2.84 14.08
N VAL A 127 2.96 -3.77 15.03
CA VAL A 127 4.12 -4.28 15.81
C VAL A 127 5.22 -4.87 14.91
N GLN A 128 4.87 -5.38 13.73
CA GLN A 128 5.83 -5.85 12.73
C GLN A 128 6.19 -4.77 11.70
N ASP A 129 5.19 -4.02 11.23
CA ASP A 129 5.33 -3.14 10.07
C ASP A 129 6.37 -2.03 10.30
N VAL A 130 6.28 -1.35 11.42
CA VAL A 130 7.20 -0.26 11.79
C VAL A 130 8.64 -0.76 11.91
N PRO A 131 8.97 -1.82 12.70
CA PRO A 131 10.34 -2.32 12.77
C PRO A 131 10.83 -2.95 11.47
N PHE A 132 9.93 -3.55 10.67
CA PHE A 132 10.31 -4.16 9.40
C PHE A 132 10.92 -3.13 8.44
N TRP A 133 10.21 -2.02 8.21
CA TRP A 133 10.73 -0.96 7.35
C TRP A 133 11.83 -0.16 8.02
N GLY A 134 11.75 0.05 9.33
CA GLY A 134 12.79 0.70 10.14
C GLY A 134 14.13 -0.03 10.11
N LEU A 135 14.14 -1.35 9.93
CA LEU A 135 15.38 -2.13 9.79
C LEU A 135 16.26 -1.63 8.65
N SER A 136 15.68 -1.08 7.59
CA SER A 136 16.43 -0.55 6.45
C SER A 136 17.40 0.58 6.83
N SER A 137 17.10 1.35 7.86
CA SER A 137 17.94 2.47 8.33
C SER A 137 19.06 2.03 9.26
N VAL A 138 18.93 0.88 9.93
CA VAL A 138 19.91 0.38 10.92
C VAL A 138 20.77 -0.79 10.44
N ILE A 139 20.41 -1.43 9.31
CA ILE A 139 21.12 -2.61 8.79
C ILE A 139 22.43 -2.24 8.07
N THR A 140 22.49 -1.05 7.45
CA THR A 140 23.67 -0.54 6.73
C THR A 140 23.78 0.98 6.85
N PRO A 141 24.99 1.52 7.06
CA PRO A 141 25.22 2.97 7.03
C PRO A 141 25.25 3.52 5.60
N LEU A 142 25.44 2.67 4.57
CA LEU A 142 25.60 3.09 3.18
C LEU A 142 24.25 3.32 2.51
N GLU A 143 24.02 4.53 1.99
CA GLU A 143 22.78 4.90 1.31
C GLU A 143 22.51 4.06 0.06
N SER A 144 23.54 3.75 -0.73
CA SER A 144 23.39 2.95 -1.95
C SER A 144 22.91 1.52 -1.66
N GLU A 145 23.41 0.91 -0.58
CA GLU A 145 22.96 -0.40 -0.12
C GLU A 145 21.53 -0.34 0.40
N ARG A 146 21.19 0.68 1.21
CA ARG A 146 19.85 0.93 1.75
C ARG A 146 18.82 1.10 0.65
N THR A 147 19.12 1.91 -0.37
CA THR A 147 18.26 2.12 -1.53
C THR A 147 17.98 0.82 -2.26
N SER A 148 19.01 0.02 -2.54
CA SER A 148 18.85 -1.29 -3.18
C SER A 148 18.05 -2.27 -2.30
N PHE A 149 18.26 -2.25 -1.00
CA PHE A 149 17.57 -3.09 -0.02
C PHE A 149 16.07 -2.78 0.01
N ILE A 150 15.70 -1.49 0.10
CA ILE A 150 14.30 -1.05 0.07
C ILE A 150 13.65 -1.39 -1.27
N SER A 151 14.34 -1.14 -2.39
CA SER A 151 13.80 -1.39 -3.73
C SER A 151 13.48 -2.88 -3.96
N THR A 152 14.40 -3.79 -3.62
CA THR A 152 14.15 -5.24 -3.75
C THR A 152 13.03 -5.71 -2.83
N ALA A 153 12.95 -5.17 -1.61
CA ALA A 153 11.86 -5.49 -0.68
C ALA A 153 10.49 -5.02 -1.22
N ARG A 154 10.43 -3.84 -1.84
CA ARG A 154 9.21 -3.34 -2.46
C ARG A 154 8.76 -4.19 -3.65
N LEU A 155 9.68 -4.67 -4.47
CA LEU A 155 9.37 -5.68 -5.48
C LEU A 155 8.77 -6.93 -4.86
N GLY A 156 9.39 -7.47 -3.81
CA GLY A 156 8.86 -8.60 -3.05
C GLY A 156 7.44 -8.34 -2.52
N SER A 157 7.21 -7.15 -1.92
CA SER A 157 5.88 -6.75 -1.45
C SER A 157 4.84 -6.71 -2.57
N THR A 158 5.19 -6.18 -3.73
CA THR A 158 4.27 -6.10 -4.88
C THR A 158 3.84 -7.50 -5.33
N PHE A 159 4.77 -8.40 -5.53
CA PHE A 159 4.44 -9.78 -5.90
C PHE A 159 3.68 -10.53 -4.79
N GLY A 160 4.04 -10.32 -3.53
CA GLY A 160 3.33 -10.91 -2.40
C GLY A 160 1.89 -10.42 -2.28
N GLY A 161 1.64 -9.15 -2.61
CA GLY A 161 0.29 -8.58 -2.63
C GLY A 161 -0.60 -9.07 -3.76
N ILE A 162 -0.04 -9.48 -4.89
CA ILE A 162 -0.80 -10.01 -6.03
C ILE A 162 -1.40 -11.40 -5.70
N LEU A 163 -0.70 -12.22 -4.93
CA LEU A 163 -1.14 -13.59 -4.67
C LEU A 163 -2.52 -13.70 -4.01
N PRO A 164 -2.87 -12.95 -2.95
CA PRO A 164 -4.22 -12.99 -2.39
C PRO A 164 -5.29 -12.59 -3.41
N ALA A 165 -5.02 -11.56 -4.22
CA ALA A 165 -5.96 -11.11 -5.25
C ALA A 165 -6.31 -12.21 -6.27
N LEU A 166 -5.34 -13.09 -6.57
CA LEU A 166 -5.52 -14.21 -7.50
C LEU A 166 -6.12 -15.45 -6.82
N LEU A 167 -5.66 -15.81 -5.63
CA LEU A 167 -5.97 -17.10 -5.00
C LEU A 167 -7.22 -17.07 -4.13
N VAL A 168 -7.49 -15.99 -3.41
CA VAL A 168 -8.62 -15.92 -2.47
C VAL A 168 -9.97 -16.08 -3.17
N PRO A 169 -10.22 -15.44 -4.34
CA PRO A 169 -11.45 -15.67 -5.09
C PRO A 169 -11.67 -17.14 -5.48
N VAL A 170 -10.60 -17.84 -5.84
CA VAL A 170 -10.68 -19.27 -6.20
C VAL A 170 -11.22 -20.11 -5.04
N PHE A 171 -10.83 -19.80 -3.79
CA PHE A 171 -11.28 -20.56 -2.64
C PHE A 171 -12.73 -20.25 -2.26
N TYR A 172 -13.14 -18.98 -2.15
CA TYR A 172 -14.50 -18.67 -1.71
C TYR A 172 -15.56 -18.83 -2.81
N GLN A 173 -15.17 -18.82 -4.08
CA GLN A 173 -16.07 -19.12 -5.22
C GLN A 173 -16.17 -20.62 -5.51
N SER A 174 -15.32 -21.44 -4.90
CA SER A 174 -15.41 -22.90 -5.01
C SER A 174 -16.58 -23.44 -4.19
N ASN A 175 -16.78 -24.76 -4.25
CA ASN A 175 -17.80 -25.48 -3.45
C ASN A 175 -17.61 -25.34 -1.92
N LEU A 176 -16.52 -24.72 -1.46
CA LEU A 176 -16.26 -24.44 -0.04
C LEU A 176 -17.16 -23.34 0.52
N GLY A 177 -17.65 -22.43 -0.34
CA GLY A 177 -18.42 -21.26 0.05
C GLY A 177 -17.61 -20.20 0.80
N TYR A 178 -18.25 -19.07 1.11
CA TYR A 178 -17.56 -17.91 1.67
C TYR A 178 -16.86 -18.18 3.00
N LYS A 179 -17.54 -18.78 4.00
CA LYS A 179 -16.95 -18.99 5.33
C LYS A 179 -15.72 -19.88 5.28
N THR A 180 -15.83 -21.05 4.68
CA THR A 180 -14.73 -22.03 4.61
C THR A 180 -13.63 -21.55 3.65
N GLY A 181 -13.98 -20.96 2.50
CA GLY A 181 -13.01 -20.46 1.52
C GLY A 181 -12.14 -19.33 2.10
N PHE A 182 -12.73 -18.40 2.85
CA PHE A 182 -11.98 -17.36 3.54
C PHE A 182 -11.13 -17.90 4.69
N PHE A 183 -11.65 -18.85 5.46
CA PHE A 183 -10.87 -19.51 6.52
C PHE A 183 -9.63 -20.23 5.94
N VAL A 184 -9.78 -21.01 4.88
CA VAL A 184 -8.65 -21.68 4.21
C VAL A 184 -7.64 -20.67 3.68
N SER A 185 -8.12 -19.59 3.06
CA SER A 185 -7.26 -18.50 2.58
C SER A 185 -6.48 -17.86 3.74
N ALA A 186 -7.16 -17.58 4.86
CA ALA A 186 -6.55 -16.98 6.04
C ALA A 186 -5.46 -17.89 6.63
N VAL A 187 -5.73 -19.18 6.78
CA VAL A 187 -4.71 -20.15 7.27
C VAL A 187 -3.52 -20.21 6.32
N LEU A 188 -3.75 -20.30 5.02
CA LEU A 188 -2.70 -20.36 4.00
C LEU A 188 -1.76 -19.14 4.11
N PHE A 189 -2.33 -17.94 4.01
CA PHE A 189 -1.53 -16.71 4.03
C PHE A 189 -0.95 -16.40 5.41
N ALA A 190 -1.64 -16.72 6.50
CA ALA A 190 -1.14 -16.57 7.85
C ALA A 190 0.11 -17.44 8.10
N VAL A 191 0.05 -18.72 7.74
CA VAL A 191 1.19 -19.65 7.94
C VAL A 191 2.34 -19.29 7.02
N LEU A 192 2.10 -19.22 5.70
CA LEU A 192 3.16 -18.93 4.74
C LEU A 192 3.75 -17.54 4.94
N GLY A 193 2.90 -16.52 5.07
CA GLY A 193 3.36 -15.14 5.22
C GLY A 193 4.16 -14.92 6.50
N SER A 194 3.74 -15.51 7.62
CA SER A 194 4.46 -15.42 8.88
C SER A 194 5.77 -16.21 8.85
N ALA A 195 5.78 -17.41 8.28
CA ALA A 195 7.00 -18.21 8.12
C ALA A 195 8.05 -17.51 7.25
N LEU A 196 7.62 -16.83 6.17
CA LEU A 196 8.52 -16.08 5.30
C LEU A 196 9.01 -14.79 5.97
N SER A 197 8.15 -14.12 6.73
CA SER A 197 8.50 -12.83 7.35
C SER A 197 9.51 -12.96 8.49
N ILE A 198 9.58 -14.11 9.19
CA ILE A 198 10.52 -14.34 10.28
C ILE A 198 11.95 -14.55 9.80
N LEU A 199 12.16 -14.93 8.54
CA LEU A 199 13.48 -15.29 8.00
C LEU A 199 14.51 -14.17 8.15
N ILE A 200 14.08 -12.92 8.05
CA ILE A 200 14.99 -11.77 8.14
C ILE A 200 15.63 -11.67 9.54
N PHE A 201 14.94 -12.07 10.59
CA PHE A 201 15.48 -12.06 11.94
C PHE A 201 16.76 -12.89 12.04
N PHE A 202 16.80 -14.08 11.44
CA PHE A 202 17.93 -15.01 11.58
C PHE A 202 19.19 -14.56 10.84
N VAL A 203 19.05 -13.76 9.80
CA VAL A 203 20.18 -13.33 8.96
C VAL A 203 20.61 -11.88 9.18
N SER A 204 19.69 -11.00 9.57
CA SER A 204 20.00 -9.57 9.70
C SER A 204 20.80 -9.25 10.98
N LYS A 205 21.61 -8.19 10.87
CA LYS A 205 22.30 -7.56 12.01
C LYS A 205 22.09 -6.05 11.94
N GLU A 206 21.74 -5.43 13.04
CA GLU A 206 21.74 -3.98 13.16
C GLU A 206 23.18 -3.50 13.33
N ARG A 207 23.65 -2.67 12.41
CA ARG A 207 25.06 -2.23 12.34
C ARG A 207 25.24 -0.74 12.62
N VAL A 208 24.15 0.02 12.61
CA VAL A 208 24.20 1.45 12.98
C VAL A 208 24.11 1.55 14.51
N PRO A 209 25.02 2.27 15.17
CA PRO A 209 25.09 2.35 16.63
C PRO A 209 23.77 2.85 17.26
N LYS A 210 23.48 2.34 18.45
CA LYS A 210 22.36 2.80 19.27
C LYS A 210 22.74 4.13 19.94
N MET A 211 21.73 4.92 20.27
CA MET A 211 21.92 6.12 21.08
C MET A 211 21.59 5.84 22.55
N ASP A 212 22.34 6.50 23.44
CA ASP A 212 22.21 6.31 24.89
C ASP A 212 20.97 6.98 25.49
N HIS A 213 20.44 8.02 24.83
CA HIS A 213 19.28 8.75 25.31
C HIS A 213 17.99 8.31 24.62
N THR A 214 16.99 7.94 25.42
CA THR A 214 15.62 7.62 24.95
C THR A 214 14.73 8.81 25.26
N PRO A 215 14.37 9.63 24.24
CA PRO A 215 13.56 10.81 24.45
C PRO A 215 12.14 10.49 24.90
N SER A 216 11.54 11.45 25.59
CA SER A 216 10.13 11.40 25.98
C SER A 216 9.22 11.62 24.77
N PHE A 217 7.94 11.27 24.91
CA PHE A 217 6.91 11.48 23.86
C PHE A 217 6.92 12.95 23.35
N LYS A 218 6.91 13.92 24.29
CA LYS A 218 6.90 15.35 23.98
C LYS A 218 8.18 15.79 23.27
N GLU A 219 9.35 15.32 23.73
CA GLU A 219 10.64 15.60 23.10
C GLU A 219 10.69 15.09 21.67
N THR A 220 10.25 13.85 21.45
CA THR A 220 10.20 13.24 20.12
C THR A 220 9.40 14.09 19.13
N PHE A 221 8.18 14.50 19.47
CA PHE A 221 7.39 15.37 18.60
C PHE A 221 8.00 16.75 18.40
N THR A 222 8.63 17.32 19.45
CA THR A 222 9.30 18.60 19.36
C THR A 222 10.53 18.54 18.45
N VAL A 223 11.30 17.46 18.52
CA VAL A 223 12.47 17.23 17.68
C VAL A 223 12.07 16.98 16.22
N MET A 224 11.04 16.19 15.99
CA MET A 224 10.48 15.97 14.65
C MET A 224 9.96 17.25 14.00
N GLY A 225 9.37 18.16 14.76
CA GLY A 225 8.96 19.48 14.27
C GLY A 225 10.12 20.35 13.78
N LYS A 226 11.35 20.00 14.12
CA LYS A 226 12.59 20.65 13.65
C LYS A 226 13.19 19.96 12.41
N ASP A 227 12.70 18.76 12.06
CA ASP A 227 13.16 18.04 10.88
C ASP A 227 12.49 18.56 9.60
N LYS A 228 13.16 19.51 8.95
CA LYS A 228 12.70 20.11 7.69
C LYS A 228 12.45 19.06 6.60
N VAL A 229 13.29 18.01 6.52
CA VAL A 229 13.17 16.97 5.49
C VAL A 229 11.92 16.14 5.73
N LEU A 230 11.69 15.72 6.99
CA LEU A 230 10.51 14.96 7.36
C LEU A 230 9.22 15.75 7.09
N ILE A 231 9.17 17.02 7.48
CA ILE A 231 8.01 17.90 7.24
C ILE A 231 7.72 18.01 5.75
N ILE A 232 8.74 18.21 4.91
CA ILE A 232 8.59 18.28 3.46
C ILE A 232 8.02 16.97 2.90
N VAL A 233 8.53 15.82 3.36
CA VAL A 233 8.04 14.50 2.92
C VAL A 233 6.59 14.27 3.35
N ILE A 234 6.23 14.66 4.58
CA ILE A 234 4.86 14.61 5.09
C ILE A 234 3.93 15.45 4.21
N LEU A 235 4.27 16.72 3.98
CA LEU A 235 3.47 17.63 3.16
C LEU A 235 3.34 17.14 1.71
N ALA A 236 4.45 16.68 1.11
CA ALA A 236 4.43 16.12 -0.23
C ALA A 236 3.53 14.87 -0.32
N SER A 237 3.59 14.03 0.69
CA SER A 237 2.76 12.82 0.76
C SER A 237 1.27 13.15 0.92
N LEU A 238 0.90 14.07 1.80
CA LEU A 238 -0.49 14.48 2.02
C LEU A 238 -1.10 15.17 0.79
N LEU A 239 -0.36 16.10 0.18
CA LEU A 239 -0.80 16.79 -1.04
C LEU A 239 -0.89 15.85 -2.24
N GLY A 240 -0.05 14.80 -2.25
CA GLY A 240 -0.07 13.74 -3.26
C GLY A 240 -0.99 12.56 -2.94
N SER A 241 -1.83 12.63 -1.92
CA SER A 241 -2.66 11.49 -1.48
C SER A 241 -3.56 10.91 -2.58
N THR A 242 -4.02 11.76 -3.51
CA THR A 242 -4.87 11.33 -4.63
C THR A 242 -4.12 10.58 -5.74
N MET A 243 -2.77 10.59 -5.76
CA MET A 243 -1.97 9.86 -6.76
C MET A 243 -2.28 8.35 -6.80
N VAL A 244 -2.66 7.76 -5.67
CA VAL A 244 -2.95 6.33 -5.56
C VAL A 244 -4.39 5.97 -5.95
N MET A 245 -5.23 6.97 -6.24
CA MET A 245 -6.66 6.78 -6.51
C MET A 245 -6.91 5.87 -7.72
N ALA A 246 -6.16 6.02 -8.80
CA ALA A 246 -6.30 5.17 -9.99
C ALA A 246 -6.11 3.68 -9.66
N ASN A 247 -5.16 3.37 -8.76
CA ASN A 247 -4.93 2.00 -8.32
C ASN A 247 -6.02 1.47 -7.38
N GLN A 248 -6.54 2.31 -6.49
CA GLN A 248 -7.56 1.92 -5.53
C GLN A 248 -8.95 1.78 -6.15
N CYS A 249 -9.23 2.54 -7.22
CA CYS A 249 -10.54 2.61 -7.87
C CYS A 249 -10.54 1.93 -9.26
N ALA A 250 -9.53 1.09 -9.55
CA ALA A 250 -9.40 0.39 -10.83
C ALA A 250 -10.62 -0.51 -11.15
N ASP A 251 -11.26 -1.07 -10.12
CA ASP A 251 -12.49 -1.86 -10.27
C ASP A 251 -13.64 -1.05 -10.87
N TYR A 252 -13.73 0.25 -10.53
CA TYR A 252 -14.73 1.13 -11.12
C TYR A 252 -14.50 1.38 -12.61
N ILE A 253 -13.24 1.47 -13.04
CA ILE A 253 -12.90 1.55 -14.47
C ILE A 253 -13.42 0.32 -15.19
N GLY A 254 -13.10 -0.86 -14.66
CA GLY A 254 -13.50 -2.12 -15.26
C GLY A 254 -15.03 -2.29 -15.32
N ASN A 255 -15.70 -2.10 -14.20
CA ASN A 255 -17.13 -2.42 -14.07
C ASN A 255 -18.06 -1.35 -14.69
N TYR A 256 -17.66 -0.09 -14.70
CA TYR A 256 -18.56 1.00 -15.10
C TYR A 256 -18.12 1.77 -16.35
N LEU A 257 -16.87 1.65 -16.80
CA LEU A 257 -16.42 2.27 -18.04
C LEU A 257 -16.29 1.27 -19.19
N ILE A 258 -15.78 0.07 -18.93
CA ILE A 258 -15.45 -0.88 -19.99
C ILE A 258 -16.56 -1.84 -20.24
N ILE A 259 -17.09 -2.48 -19.20
CA ILE A 259 -18.15 -3.49 -19.35
C ILE A 259 -19.40 -2.87 -19.95
N GLN A 260 -19.76 -1.65 -19.56
CA GLN A 260 -20.97 -0.98 -20.02
C GLN A 260 -20.88 -0.44 -21.45
N ASN A 261 -19.67 -0.21 -21.95
CA ASN A 261 -19.47 0.31 -23.31
C ASN A 261 -19.33 -0.77 -24.37
N TYR A 262 -19.47 -2.03 -24.01
CA TYR A 262 -19.52 -3.10 -25.01
C TYR A 262 -20.87 -3.12 -25.72
N THR A 263 -20.84 -3.13 -27.06
CA THR A 263 -22.02 -3.19 -27.91
C THR A 263 -22.93 -4.38 -27.60
N ASP A 264 -22.41 -5.43 -27.01
CA ASP A 264 -23.14 -6.63 -26.64
C ASP A 264 -23.89 -6.53 -25.31
N PHE A 265 -23.52 -5.54 -24.43
CA PHE A 265 -24.23 -5.34 -23.17
C PHE A 265 -25.73 -5.04 -23.43
N ALA A 266 -26.00 -4.09 -24.30
CA ALA A 266 -27.37 -3.71 -24.68
C ALA A 266 -28.16 -4.80 -25.38
N LYS A 267 -27.52 -5.87 -25.86
CA LYS A 267 -28.19 -7.05 -26.45
C LYS A 267 -28.60 -8.10 -25.40
N ILE A 268 -28.01 -8.02 -24.22
CA ILE A 268 -28.19 -9.00 -23.14
C ILE A 268 -28.94 -8.38 -21.97
N PHE A 269 -28.66 -7.09 -21.65
CA PHE A 269 -29.20 -6.40 -20.49
C PHE A 269 -29.95 -5.14 -20.91
N ASP A 270 -31.00 -4.77 -20.16
CA ASP A 270 -31.65 -3.46 -20.26
C ASP A 270 -30.83 -2.35 -19.56
N ALA A 271 -31.33 -1.12 -19.60
CA ALA A 271 -30.69 0.03 -18.96
C ALA A 271 -30.60 -0.08 -17.41
N ALA A 272 -31.42 -0.92 -16.81
CA ALA A 272 -31.45 -1.25 -15.39
C ALA A 272 -30.56 -2.45 -15.04
N GLY A 273 -29.94 -3.10 -16.05
CA GLY A 273 -29.09 -4.27 -15.84
C GLY A 273 -29.85 -5.61 -15.76
N ASN A 274 -31.15 -5.65 -16.04
CA ASN A 274 -31.90 -6.90 -16.10
C ASN A 274 -31.63 -7.62 -17.41
N ILE A 275 -31.66 -8.97 -17.40
CA ILE A 275 -31.58 -9.76 -18.63
C ILE A 275 -32.78 -9.47 -19.48
N LEU A 276 -32.57 -9.13 -20.74
CA LEU A 276 -33.64 -8.86 -21.69
C LEU A 276 -34.53 -10.10 -21.88
N PRO A 277 -35.88 -9.93 -22.05
CA PRO A 277 -36.77 -11.03 -22.33
C PRO A 277 -36.30 -11.82 -23.55
N GLY A 278 -36.20 -13.14 -23.41
CA GLY A 278 -35.76 -14.03 -24.48
C GLY A 278 -34.24 -14.26 -24.61
N VAL A 279 -33.46 -13.63 -23.78
CA VAL A 279 -32.01 -13.90 -23.69
C VAL A 279 -31.78 -15.06 -22.71
N ASP A 280 -31.01 -16.05 -23.15
CA ASP A 280 -30.66 -17.21 -22.33
C ASP A 280 -29.71 -16.75 -21.18
N ALA A 281 -29.97 -17.24 -19.96
CA ALA A 281 -29.12 -17.03 -18.81
C ALA A 281 -27.68 -17.54 -19.05
N ALA A 282 -27.48 -18.55 -19.90
CA ALA A 282 -26.15 -19.02 -20.29
C ALA A 282 -25.39 -17.98 -21.12
N ALA A 283 -26.09 -17.26 -22.04
CA ALA A 283 -25.47 -16.18 -22.81
C ALA A 283 -25.03 -15.01 -21.93
N ALA A 284 -25.79 -14.70 -20.87
CA ALA A 284 -25.40 -13.72 -19.85
C ALA A 284 -24.17 -14.20 -19.03
N TYR A 285 -24.11 -15.50 -18.76
CA TYR A 285 -22.98 -16.12 -18.06
C TYR A 285 -21.68 -16.05 -18.90
N ASP A 286 -21.76 -16.44 -20.18
CA ASP A 286 -20.62 -16.38 -21.11
C ASP A 286 -20.14 -14.95 -21.35
N PHE A 287 -21.03 -13.97 -21.20
CA PHE A 287 -20.67 -12.55 -21.24
C PHE A 287 -19.82 -12.11 -20.03
N TRP A 288 -20.20 -12.53 -18.82
CA TRP A 288 -19.55 -12.06 -17.59
C TRP A 288 -18.16 -12.67 -17.31
N ILE A 289 -17.96 -13.96 -17.56
CA ILE A 289 -16.70 -14.66 -17.24
C ILE A 289 -15.49 -14.04 -17.96
N PRO A 290 -15.49 -13.88 -19.30
CA PRO A 290 -14.36 -13.28 -20.00
C PRO A 290 -14.10 -11.84 -19.56
N ARG A 291 -15.12 -11.11 -19.18
CA ARG A 291 -15.01 -9.70 -18.77
C ARG A 291 -14.57 -9.51 -17.35
N GLY A 292 -14.97 -10.37 -16.43
CA GLY A 292 -14.38 -10.44 -15.09
C GLY A 292 -12.86 -10.61 -15.16
N THR A 293 -12.36 -11.43 -16.09
CA THR A 293 -10.93 -11.57 -16.37
C THR A 293 -10.32 -10.26 -16.89
N ILE A 294 -11.01 -9.53 -17.77
CA ILE A 294 -10.56 -8.23 -18.29
C ILE A 294 -10.45 -7.21 -17.17
N VAL A 295 -11.47 -7.07 -16.31
CA VAL A 295 -11.43 -6.16 -15.14
C VAL A 295 -10.25 -6.48 -14.24
N THR A 296 -10.02 -7.76 -13.95
CA THR A 296 -8.88 -8.20 -13.14
C THR A 296 -7.55 -7.82 -13.80
N THR A 297 -7.39 -8.02 -15.11
CA THR A 297 -6.16 -7.67 -15.83
C THR A 297 -5.91 -6.17 -15.87
N LEU A 298 -6.95 -5.33 -15.90
CA LEU A 298 -6.80 -3.87 -15.80
C LEU A 298 -6.25 -3.45 -14.44
N THR A 299 -6.80 -4.00 -13.36
CA THR A 299 -6.31 -3.75 -12.00
C THR A 299 -4.84 -4.17 -11.86
N VAL A 300 -4.48 -5.32 -12.44
CA VAL A 300 -3.10 -5.83 -12.43
C VAL A 300 -2.16 -4.98 -13.30
N ALA A 301 -2.64 -4.35 -14.39
CA ALA A 301 -1.79 -3.60 -15.31
C ALA A 301 -1.00 -2.47 -14.60
N ILE A 302 -1.62 -1.73 -13.68
CA ILE A 302 -0.94 -0.70 -12.88
C ILE A 302 0.15 -1.35 -12.02
N GLY A 303 -0.16 -2.45 -11.33
CA GLY A 303 0.81 -3.19 -10.51
C GLY A 303 2.01 -3.69 -11.30
N VAL A 304 1.77 -4.25 -12.50
CA VAL A 304 2.83 -4.70 -13.41
C VAL A 304 3.69 -3.52 -13.87
N GLY A 305 3.09 -2.34 -14.11
CA GLY A 305 3.81 -1.11 -14.44
C GLY A 305 4.73 -0.62 -13.31
N MET A 306 4.39 -0.88 -12.04
CA MET A 306 5.25 -0.51 -10.91
C MET A 306 6.57 -1.29 -10.89
N VAL A 307 6.58 -2.54 -11.35
CA VAL A 307 7.72 -3.46 -11.24
C VAL A 307 9.00 -2.93 -11.93
N PRO A 308 9.01 -2.56 -13.23
CA PRO A 308 10.21 -2.05 -13.88
C PRO A 308 10.70 -0.74 -13.25
N ALA A 309 9.80 0.13 -12.77
CA ALA A 309 10.16 1.37 -12.12
C ALA A 309 10.89 1.12 -10.78
N MET A 310 10.41 0.19 -9.96
CA MET A 310 11.07 -0.22 -8.72
C MET A 310 12.43 -0.87 -9.00
N ALA A 311 12.54 -1.68 -10.04
CA ALA A 311 13.78 -2.36 -10.42
C ALA A 311 14.86 -1.38 -10.92
N ILE A 312 14.47 -0.34 -11.67
CA ILE A 312 15.39 0.65 -12.22
C ILE A 312 15.80 1.72 -11.21
N PHE A 313 15.04 1.89 -10.13
CA PHE A 313 15.26 2.95 -9.13
C PHE A 313 16.70 2.99 -8.57
N PRO A 314 17.34 1.88 -8.18
CA PRO A 314 18.74 1.91 -7.70
C PRO A 314 19.73 2.38 -8.77
N ILE A 315 19.42 2.16 -10.06
CA ILE A 315 20.25 2.63 -11.17
C ILE A 315 20.09 4.15 -11.34
N LEU A 316 18.86 4.64 -11.30
CA LEU A 316 18.58 6.08 -11.34
C LEU A 316 19.25 6.82 -10.17
N ARG A 317 19.26 6.22 -8.99
CA ARG A 317 19.85 6.80 -7.78
C ARG A 317 21.38 6.99 -7.88
N LYS A 318 22.07 6.23 -8.73
CA LYS A 318 23.51 6.41 -8.98
C LYS A 318 23.82 7.72 -9.70
N LYS A 319 22.88 8.25 -10.49
CA LYS A 319 23.08 9.43 -11.33
C LYS A 319 22.33 10.67 -10.85
N PHE A 320 21.19 10.48 -10.17
CA PHE A 320 20.27 11.55 -9.80
C PHE A 320 20.01 11.57 -8.29
N SER A 321 19.75 12.76 -7.75
CA SER A 321 19.30 12.93 -6.37
C SER A 321 17.88 12.41 -6.17
N LEU A 322 17.50 12.07 -4.92
CA LEU A 322 16.12 11.67 -4.61
C LEU A 322 15.12 12.75 -5.00
N LYS A 323 15.45 14.03 -4.78
CA LYS A 323 14.62 15.18 -5.19
C LYS A 323 14.37 15.18 -6.70
N GLN A 324 15.43 15.00 -7.53
CA GLN A 324 15.30 14.99 -8.98
C GLN A 324 14.44 13.82 -9.48
N ILE A 325 14.68 12.61 -8.93
CA ILE A 325 13.91 11.42 -9.29
C ILE A 325 12.44 11.61 -8.90
N TYR A 326 12.16 12.17 -7.71
CA TYR A 326 10.81 12.41 -7.23
C TYR A 326 10.05 13.36 -8.15
N ILE A 327 10.65 14.55 -8.43
CA ILE A 327 10.02 15.57 -9.28
C ILE A 327 9.82 15.06 -10.72
N ALA A 328 10.83 14.40 -11.30
CA ALA A 328 10.71 13.83 -12.64
C ALA A 328 9.62 12.75 -12.73
N SER A 329 9.54 11.88 -11.72
CA SER A 329 8.50 10.85 -11.63
C SER A 329 7.10 11.46 -11.46
N ALA A 330 6.96 12.49 -10.63
CA ALA A 330 5.69 13.19 -10.44
C ALA A 330 5.25 13.93 -11.73
N ALA A 331 6.18 14.59 -12.41
CA ALA A 331 5.90 15.24 -13.70
C ALA A 331 5.48 14.23 -14.78
N PHE A 332 6.16 13.07 -14.85
CA PHE A 332 5.76 11.98 -15.73
C PHE A 332 4.37 11.44 -15.38
N GLY A 333 4.07 11.25 -14.10
CA GLY A 333 2.75 10.84 -13.62
C GLY A 333 1.65 11.81 -14.03
N LEU A 334 1.88 13.12 -13.84
CA LEU A 334 0.97 14.18 -14.30
C LEU A 334 0.68 14.05 -15.80
N ILE A 335 1.73 13.94 -16.62
CA ILE A 335 1.60 13.86 -18.09
C ILE A 335 0.82 12.62 -18.51
N VAL A 336 1.15 11.45 -17.99
CA VAL A 336 0.49 10.19 -18.37
C VAL A 336 -0.99 10.20 -18.00
N HIS A 337 -1.34 10.69 -16.82
CA HIS A 337 -2.74 10.76 -16.40
C HIS A 337 -3.55 11.74 -17.25
N LEU A 338 -2.98 12.90 -17.61
CA LEU A 338 -3.62 13.85 -18.52
C LEU A 338 -3.76 13.27 -19.94
N LEU A 339 -2.75 12.59 -20.45
CA LEU A 339 -2.82 11.91 -21.74
C LEU A 339 -3.91 10.85 -21.76
N CYS A 340 -4.04 10.04 -20.70
CA CYS A 340 -5.09 9.05 -20.58
C CYS A 340 -6.49 9.72 -20.64
N TYR A 341 -6.69 10.80 -19.90
CA TYR A 341 -7.95 11.56 -19.97
C TYR A 341 -8.25 12.04 -21.38
N ILE A 342 -7.30 12.74 -22.03
CA ILE A 342 -7.48 13.30 -23.38
C ILE A 342 -7.77 12.18 -24.40
N THR A 343 -7.13 11.03 -24.28
CA THR A 343 -7.32 9.89 -25.19
C THR A 343 -8.75 9.34 -25.13
N PHE A 344 -9.37 9.28 -23.96
CA PHE A 344 -10.65 8.60 -23.78
C PHE A 344 -11.84 9.52 -23.54
N ALA A 345 -11.65 10.78 -23.14
CA ALA A 345 -12.75 11.70 -22.79
C ALA A 345 -13.71 11.96 -23.95
N ASN A 346 -13.18 12.04 -25.19
CA ASN A 346 -13.97 12.29 -26.38
C ASN A 346 -14.62 11.04 -26.99
N ASN A 347 -14.15 9.86 -26.61
CA ASN A 347 -14.64 8.59 -27.14
C ASN A 347 -14.85 7.54 -26.03
N ILE A 348 -15.53 7.98 -24.97
CA ILE A 348 -15.68 7.17 -23.76
C ILE A 348 -16.52 5.90 -23.96
N GLN A 349 -17.40 5.90 -24.99
CA GLN A 349 -18.22 4.74 -25.33
C GLN A 349 -17.47 3.65 -26.11
N ASN A 350 -16.29 3.98 -26.69
CA ASN A 350 -15.50 3.05 -27.51
C ASN A 350 -14.05 3.02 -27.01
N ILE A 351 -13.88 2.70 -25.75
CA ILE A 351 -12.55 2.59 -25.14
C ILE A 351 -11.83 1.37 -25.71
N ASN A 352 -10.71 1.61 -26.41
CA ASN A 352 -9.84 0.51 -26.84
C ASN A 352 -9.11 -0.06 -25.62
N ILE A 353 -9.38 -1.30 -25.29
CA ILE A 353 -8.87 -1.97 -24.09
C ILE A 353 -7.35 -2.12 -24.10
N TYR A 354 -6.74 -2.33 -25.27
CA TYR A 354 -5.28 -2.48 -25.39
C TYR A 354 -4.57 -1.14 -25.10
N VAL A 355 -5.14 -0.05 -25.63
CA VAL A 355 -4.63 1.31 -25.34
C VAL A 355 -4.80 1.64 -23.85
N LEU A 356 -5.92 1.24 -23.26
CA LEU A 356 -6.14 1.45 -21.83
C LEU A 356 -5.13 0.65 -20.98
N TRP A 357 -4.85 -0.60 -21.32
CA TRP A 357 -3.81 -1.40 -20.63
C TRP A 357 -2.44 -0.72 -20.69
N ILE A 358 -2.06 -0.19 -21.85
CA ILE A 358 -0.80 0.54 -22.00
C ILE A 358 -0.80 1.78 -21.11
N MET A 359 -1.90 2.55 -21.08
CA MET A 359 -2.01 3.75 -20.24
C MET A 359 -1.94 3.40 -18.75
N LEU A 360 -2.65 2.38 -18.30
CA LEU A 360 -2.61 1.90 -16.91
C LEU A 360 -1.21 1.39 -16.52
N PHE A 361 -0.54 0.66 -17.41
CA PHE A 361 0.86 0.25 -17.20
C PHE A 361 1.77 1.48 -17.05
N LEU A 362 1.64 2.50 -17.93
CA LEU A 362 2.43 3.73 -17.85
C LEU A 362 2.12 4.53 -16.56
N MET A 363 0.87 4.53 -16.08
CA MET A 363 0.49 5.11 -14.79
C MET A 363 1.13 4.37 -13.61
N GLY A 364 1.40 3.08 -13.74
CA GLY A 364 2.10 2.29 -12.75
C GLY A 364 3.55 2.72 -12.53
N LEU A 365 4.25 3.21 -13.58
CA LEU A 365 5.66 3.60 -13.48
C LEU A 365 5.93 4.66 -12.39
N PRO A 366 5.25 5.82 -12.37
CA PRO A 366 5.48 6.84 -11.34
C PRO A 366 5.07 6.36 -9.94
N LEU A 367 4.04 5.53 -9.82
CA LEU A 367 3.63 4.93 -8.55
C LEU A 367 4.69 3.94 -8.03
N GLY A 368 5.35 3.19 -8.93
CA GLY A 368 6.46 2.31 -8.57
C GLY A 368 7.65 3.08 -8.00
N ILE A 369 8.04 4.20 -8.61
CA ILE A 369 9.07 5.10 -8.05
C ILE A 369 8.61 5.65 -6.69
N TYR A 370 7.37 6.14 -6.59
CA TYR A 370 6.81 6.69 -5.36
C TYR A 370 6.87 5.70 -4.20
N ASN A 371 6.53 4.44 -4.44
CA ASN A 371 6.57 3.37 -3.44
C ASN A 371 7.97 3.11 -2.85
N VAL A 372 9.03 3.35 -3.60
CA VAL A 372 10.41 3.16 -3.11
C VAL A 372 10.97 4.46 -2.54
N ILE A 373 10.77 5.57 -3.24
CA ILE A 373 11.43 6.84 -2.95
C ILE A 373 10.96 7.45 -1.63
N THR A 374 9.69 7.26 -1.24
CA THR A 374 9.16 7.75 0.04
C THR A 374 9.90 7.13 1.22
N TYR A 375 10.21 5.83 1.18
CA TYR A 375 11.00 5.18 2.22
C TYR A 375 12.47 5.63 2.23
N ALA A 376 13.03 5.90 1.05
CA ALA A 376 14.37 6.45 0.94
C ALA A 376 14.45 7.89 1.51
N LEU A 377 13.43 8.70 1.27
CA LEU A 377 13.33 10.06 1.82
C LEU A 377 13.12 10.07 3.34
N ILE A 378 12.35 9.13 3.90
CA ILE A 378 12.23 8.98 5.35
C ILE A 378 13.56 8.57 5.97
N ALA A 379 14.32 7.68 5.31
CA ALA A 379 15.66 7.33 5.79
C ALA A 379 16.62 8.51 5.73
N ASP A 380 16.49 9.39 4.72
CA ASP A 380 17.22 10.66 4.64
C ASP A 380 16.81 11.63 5.75
N ALA A 381 15.52 11.68 6.11
CA ALA A 381 15.04 12.49 7.23
C ALA A 381 15.66 12.01 8.56
N VAL A 382 15.74 10.70 8.80
CA VAL A 382 16.44 10.15 9.97
C VAL A 382 17.90 10.60 10.01
N ASP A 383 18.63 10.53 8.89
CA ASP A 383 20.04 10.96 8.82
C ASP A 383 20.16 12.48 8.99
N TYR A 384 19.22 13.27 8.42
CA TYR A 384 19.19 14.72 8.60
C TYR A 384 18.96 15.12 10.06
N LEU A 385 18.02 14.44 10.72
CA LEU A 385 17.72 14.67 12.13
C LEU A 385 18.93 14.38 13.00
N GLU A 386 19.58 13.22 12.82
CA GLU A 386 20.80 12.84 13.52
C GLU A 386 21.92 13.89 13.31
N TRP A 387 22.09 14.37 12.07
CA TRP A 387 23.10 15.39 11.76
C TRP A 387 22.84 16.71 12.47
N LYS A 388 21.55 17.11 12.62
CA LYS A 388 21.18 18.40 13.22
C LYS A 388 21.10 18.38 14.73
N THR A 389 20.69 17.27 15.32
CA THR A 389 20.36 17.17 16.75
C THR A 389 21.30 16.25 17.52
N GLY A 390 22.07 15.41 16.83
CA GLY A 390 22.80 14.31 17.44
C GLY A 390 21.91 13.14 17.85
N GLU A 391 20.60 13.25 17.67
CA GLU A 391 19.60 12.24 18.07
C GLU A 391 19.04 11.52 16.86
N ARG A 392 18.77 10.22 17.00
CA ARG A 392 18.33 9.35 15.92
C ARG A 392 17.03 8.62 16.28
N HIS A 393 15.95 8.90 15.56
CA HIS A 393 14.59 8.41 15.85
C HIS A 393 14.00 7.64 14.66
N GLU A 394 14.59 6.49 14.30
CA GLU A 394 14.15 5.71 13.15
C GLU A 394 12.73 5.18 13.32
N GLY A 395 12.42 4.62 14.50
CA GLY A 395 11.11 4.02 14.79
C GLY A 395 9.99 5.02 14.56
N VAL A 396 10.15 6.23 15.08
CA VAL A 396 9.15 7.30 14.93
C VAL A 396 9.06 7.78 13.47
N CYS A 397 10.18 8.04 12.80
CA CYS A 397 10.16 8.50 11.40
C CYS A 397 9.47 7.46 10.49
N PHE A 398 9.79 6.17 10.64
CA PHE A 398 9.14 5.12 9.85
C PHE A 398 7.69 4.86 10.25
N SER A 399 7.31 5.07 11.51
CA SER A 399 5.90 5.00 11.91
C SER A 399 5.06 6.08 11.25
N PHE A 400 5.62 7.28 11.07
CA PHE A 400 4.95 8.33 10.28
C PHE A 400 4.78 7.95 8.82
N GLN A 401 5.70 7.21 8.22
CA GLN A 401 5.54 6.70 6.87
C GLN A 401 4.37 5.70 6.77
N THR A 402 4.25 4.78 7.73
CA THR A 402 3.13 3.83 7.75
C THR A 402 1.80 4.54 8.00
N PHE A 403 1.78 5.49 8.94
CA PHE A 403 0.64 6.38 9.19
C PHE A 403 0.22 7.14 7.91
N LEU A 404 1.16 7.81 7.23
CA LEU A 404 0.87 8.57 6.01
C LEU A 404 0.32 7.68 4.89
N SER A 405 0.82 6.46 4.73
CA SER A 405 0.30 5.53 3.72
C SER A 405 -1.18 5.22 3.95
N LYS A 406 -1.58 5.03 5.21
CA LYS A 406 -2.98 4.74 5.58
C LYS A 406 -3.87 5.98 5.44
N VAL A 407 -3.37 7.15 5.85
CA VAL A 407 -4.07 8.44 5.70
C VAL A 407 -4.28 8.78 4.23
N ASN A 408 -3.25 8.62 3.40
CA ASN A 408 -3.35 8.86 1.95
C ASN A 408 -4.40 7.96 1.29
N ALA A 409 -4.42 6.68 1.65
CA ALA A 409 -5.46 5.77 1.18
C ALA A 409 -6.86 6.22 1.61
N GLY A 410 -7.00 6.67 2.85
CA GLY A 410 -8.26 7.21 3.37
C GLY A 410 -8.71 8.49 2.65
N ILE A 411 -7.80 9.45 2.45
CA ILE A 411 -8.09 10.70 1.71
C ILE A 411 -8.49 10.38 0.27
N ALA A 412 -7.73 9.53 -0.43
CA ALA A 412 -8.05 9.15 -1.80
C ALA A 412 -9.44 8.54 -1.92
N THR A 413 -9.80 7.61 -1.02
CA THR A 413 -11.12 6.99 -0.99
C THR A 413 -12.22 8.00 -0.65
N ALA A 414 -12.00 8.91 0.30
CA ALA A 414 -12.97 9.93 0.68
C ALA A 414 -13.21 10.93 -0.46
N VAL A 415 -12.15 11.39 -1.11
CA VAL A 415 -12.24 12.29 -2.27
C VAL A 415 -12.99 11.61 -3.41
N PHE A 416 -12.65 10.35 -3.71
CA PHE A 416 -13.35 9.57 -4.73
C PHE A 416 -14.83 9.43 -4.42
N GLY A 417 -15.19 9.01 -3.21
CA GLY A 417 -16.59 8.82 -2.81
C GLY A 417 -17.40 10.11 -2.85
N GLN A 418 -16.86 11.23 -2.32
CA GLN A 418 -17.56 12.51 -2.33
C GLN A 418 -17.78 13.09 -3.72
N LEU A 419 -16.80 12.94 -4.62
CA LEU A 419 -16.94 13.42 -6.00
C LEU A 419 -17.88 12.53 -6.81
N LEU A 420 -17.85 11.22 -6.55
CA LEU A 420 -18.77 10.28 -7.18
C LEU A 420 -20.21 10.48 -6.73
N ASP A 421 -20.43 10.75 -5.45
CA ASP A 421 -21.77 11.02 -4.86
C ASP A 421 -22.42 12.29 -5.45
N ARG A 422 -21.61 13.25 -5.93
CA ARG A 422 -22.08 14.45 -6.64
C ARG A 422 -22.42 14.21 -8.11
N SER A 423 -22.07 13.05 -8.64
CA SER A 423 -22.53 12.60 -9.96
C SER A 423 -23.81 11.78 -9.78
N ASP A 424 -24.62 11.68 -10.80
CA ASP A 424 -25.81 10.80 -10.79
C ASP A 424 -25.42 9.31 -10.84
N PHE A 425 -24.34 8.93 -10.12
CA PHE A 425 -23.82 7.58 -10.07
C PHE A 425 -24.81 6.66 -9.35
N GLN A 426 -25.24 5.63 -10.05
CA GLN A 426 -26.12 4.61 -9.50
C GLN A 426 -25.27 3.40 -9.06
N ALA A 427 -25.20 3.20 -7.75
CA ALA A 427 -24.58 2.01 -7.21
C ALA A 427 -25.37 0.74 -7.60
N VAL A 428 -24.69 -0.40 -7.57
CA VAL A 428 -25.34 -1.70 -7.76
C VAL A 428 -26.47 -1.89 -6.74
N ASP A 429 -27.68 -2.12 -7.20
CA ASP A 429 -28.77 -2.56 -6.34
C ASP A 429 -28.54 -4.04 -6.01
N LYS A 430 -28.27 -4.33 -4.73
CA LYS A 430 -28.04 -5.70 -4.26
C LYS A 430 -29.27 -6.60 -4.36
N SER A 431 -30.45 -6.02 -4.54
CA SER A 431 -31.69 -6.78 -4.79
C SER A 431 -31.74 -7.33 -6.21
N LEU A 432 -30.95 -6.77 -7.12
CA LEU A 432 -30.83 -7.21 -8.50
C LEU A 432 -29.63 -8.16 -8.64
N VAL A 433 -29.91 -9.42 -8.49
CA VAL A 433 -28.98 -10.49 -8.82
C VAL A 433 -29.51 -11.22 -10.06
N ASP A 434 -28.62 -11.65 -10.95
CA ASP A 434 -28.97 -12.50 -12.06
C ASP A 434 -29.44 -13.90 -11.58
N VAL A 435 -29.90 -14.72 -12.49
CA VAL A 435 -30.36 -16.10 -12.20
C VAL A 435 -29.27 -16.97 -11.55
N ALA A 436 -28.00 -16.60 -11.68
CA ALA A 436 -26.85 -17.24 -11.05
C ALA A 436 -26.40 -16.57 -9.74
N GLY A 437 -27.15 -15.60 -9.20
CA GLY A 437 -26.84 -14.92 -7.95
C GLY A 437 -25.71 -13.88 -8.06
N ARG A 438 -25.36 -13.39 -9.26
CA ARG A 438 -24.31 -12.41 -9.50
C ARG A 438 -24.87 -11.00 -9.51
N GLN A 439 -24.09 -10.03 -9.00
CA GLN A 439 -24.47 -8.62 -9.01
C GLN A 439 -24.56 -8.07 -10.43
N ILE A 440 -25.64 -7.34 -10.73
CA ILE A 440 -25.84 -6.64 -11.98
C ILE A 440 -25.44 -5.17 -11.78
N PHE A 441 -24.59 -4.66 -12.66
CA PHE A 441 -24.11 -3.28 -12.61
C PHE A 441 -24.98 -2.38 -13.49
N PHE A 442 -25.47 -1.26 -12.93
CA PHE A 442 -26.24 -0.29 -13.68
C PHE A 442 -25.41 0.40 -14.75
N GLN A 443 -25.99 0.58 -15.93
CA GLN A 443 -25.38 1.40 -16.98
C GLN A 443 -25.39 2.87 -16.55
N GLN A 444 -24.19 3.46 -16.44
CA GLN A 444 -24.03 4.85 -16.08
C GLN A 444 -24.29 5.77 -17.30
N SER A 445 -24.80 6.99 -17.04
CA SER A 445 -24.89 8.02 -18.07
C SER A 445 -23.50 8.37 -18.62
N ILE A 446 -23.43 8.89 -19.85
CA ILE A 446 -22.17 9.33 -20.48
C ILE A 446 -21.48 10.39 -19.60
N GLU A 447 -22.25 11.22 -18.94
CA GLU A 447 -21.74 12.28 -18.06
C GLU A 447 -21.09 11.68 -16.81
N THR A 448 -21.75 10.72 -16.16
CA THR A 448 -21.20 9.97 -15.04
C THR A 448 -19.94 9.18 -15.42
N GLN A 449 -19.92 8.56 -16.62
CA GLN A 449 -18.73 7.87 -17.13
C GLN A 449 -17.54 8.83 -17.33
N LYS A 450 -17.77 10.05 -17.84
CA LYS A 450 -16.74 11.10 -17.94
C LYS A 450 -16.23 11.54 -16.57
N ILE A 451 -17.12 11.66 -15.59
CA ILE A 451 -16.72 11.96 -14.20
C ILE A 451 -15.88 10.83 -13.63
N LEU A 452 -16.27 9.57 -13.82
CA LEU A 452 -15.48 8.41 -13.39
C LEU A 452 -14.08 8.40 -14.04
N LEU A 453 -13.99 8.67 -15.33
CA LEU A 453 -12.72 8.79 -16.02
C LEU A 453 -11.87 9.94 -15.42
N ALA A 454 -12.48 11.10 -15.16
CA ALA A 454 -11.79 12.24 -14.55
C ALA A 454 -11.29 11.91 -13.13
N LEU A 455 -12.07 11.16 -12.34
CA LEU A 455 -11.70 10.75 -10.98
C LEU A 455 -10.45 9.85 -10.96
N VAL A 456 -10.27 9.01 -11.95
CA VAL A 456 -9.11 8.09 -12.01
C VAL A 456 -7.94 8.63 -12.84
N THR A 457 -8.11 9.81 -13.47
CA THR A 457 -7.07 10.45 -14.29
C THR A 457 -6.76 11.89 -13.84
N ILE A 458 -7.72 12.80 -13.90
CA ILE A 458 -7.49 14.23 -13.57
C ILE A 458 -7.17 14.40 -12.09
N VAL A 459 -7.91 13.74 -11.19
CA VAL A 459 -7.72 13.89 -9.75
C VAL A 459 -6.33 13.38 -9.30
N PRO A 460 -5.85 12.20 -9.74
CA PRO A 460 -4.46 11.80 -9.53
C PRO A 460 -3.44 12.75 -10.16
N ALA A 461 -3.71 13.27 -11.38
CA ALA A 461 -2.83 14.24 -12.03
C ALA A 461 -2.61 15.50 -11.16
N VAL A 462 -3.68 16.01 -10.55
CA VAL A 462 -3.60 17.11 -9.58
C VAL A 462 -2.76 16.71 -8.37
N GLY A 463 -2.91 15.51 -7.85
CA GLY A 463 -2.06 14.98 -6.76
C GLY A 463 -0.58 14.96 -7.14
N PHE A 464 -0.25 14.49 -8.35
CA PHE A 464 1.11 14.52 -8.87
C PHE A 464 1.67 15.95 -9.00
N LEU A 465 0.85 16.89 -9.41
CA LEU A 465 1.25 18.30 -9.49
C LEU A 465 1.51 18.89 -8.10
N LEU A 466 0.58 18.69 -7.17
CA LEU A 466 0.65 19.28 -5.83
C LEU A 466 1.82 18.74 -5.01
N THR A 467 2.20 17.47 -5.19
CA THR A 467 3.31 16.85 -4.45
C THR A 467 4.68 17.41 -4.86
N ILE A 468 4.81 18.00 -6.05
CA ILE A 468 6.05 18.64 -6.52
C ILE A 468 6.38 19.86 -5.66
N PHE A 469 5.36 20.62 -5.27
CA PHE A 469 5.55 21.91 -4.60
C PHE A 469 6.38 21.83 -3.31
N PRO A 470 6.06 21.00 -2.31
CA PRO A 470 6.90 20.87 -1.11
C PRO A 470 8.29 20.34 -1.43
N MET A 471 8.41 19.44 -2.41
CA MET A 471 9.68 18.79 -2.73
C MET A 471 10.69 19.77 -3.35
N ILE A 472 10.26 20.86 -3.97
CA ILE A 472 11.14 21.93 -4.46
C ILE A 472 11.96 22.54 -3.31
N PHE A 473 11.39 22.62 -2.10
CA PHE A 473 12.02 23.20 -0.92
C PHE A 473 12.93 22.21 -0.15
N ASN A 474 13.08 20.99 -0.65
CA ASN A 474 14.01 20.03 -0.05
C ASN A 474 15.47 20.40 -0.43
N ASP A 475 16.22 20.95 0.53
CA ASP A 475 17.60 21.38 0.36
C ASP A 475 18.62 20.31 0.81
N TYR A 476 18.14 19.20 1.38
CA TYR A 476 19.00 18.08 1.79
C TYR A 476 19.42 17.24 0.58
N THR A 477 20.17 17.87 -0.33
CA THR A 477 20.61 17.28 -1.61
C THR A 477 22.02 17.76 -1.96
N GLY A 478 22.68 17.08 -2.90
CA GLY A 478 24.00 17.47 -3.41
C GLY A 478 25.03 17.72 -2.30
N LYS A 479 25.71 18.88 -2.35
CA LYS A 479 26.79 19.23 -1.41
C LYS A 479 26.37 19.22 0.06
N THR A 480 25.14 19.64 0.38
CA THR A 480 24.64 19.66 1.76
C THR A 480 24.53 18.23 2.31
N LYS A 481 23.99 17.32 1.51
CA LYS A 481 23.86 15.92 1.89
C LYS A 481 25.23 15.22 1.99
N GLU A 482 26.13 15.47 1.03
CA GLU A 482 27.48 14.91 1.06
C GLU A 482 28.27 15.35 2.30
N LYS A 483 28.13 16.63 2.68
CA LYS A 483 28.74 17.15 3.91
C LYS A 483 28.20 16.45 5.14
N ALA A 484 26.87 16.39 5.28
CA ALA A 484 26.20 15.73 6.40
C ALA A 484 26.59 14.24 6.50
N GLN A 485 26.63 13.54 5.39
CA GLN A 485 27.03 12.12 5.37
C GLN A 485 28.48 11.91 5.83
N LYS A 486 29.42 12.75 5.37
CA LYS A 486 30.82 12.66 5.82
C LYS A 486 30.96 12.92 7.33
N GLU A 487 30.26 13.92 7.86
CA GLU A 487 30.28 14.25 9.29
C GLU A 487 29.64 13.12 10.13
N LEU A 488 28.52 12.54 9.65
CA LEU A 488 27.87 11.39 10.30
C LEU A 488 28.75 10.12 10.25
N GLU A 489 29.38 9.81 9.12
CA GLU A 489 30.29 8.68 9.00
C GLU A 489 31.47 8.80 9.97
N ALA A 490 32.07 9.99 10.08
CA ALA A 490 33.16 10.26 11.04
C ALA A 490 32.69 10.03 12.48
N SER A 491 31.58 10.66 12.89
CA SER A 491 30.99 10.49 14.23
C SER A 491 30.61 9.07 14.59
N ARG A 492 29.99 8.34 13.63
CA ARG A 492 29.61 6.94 13.82
C ARG A 492 30.83 6.01 13.94
N THR A 493 31.89 6.29 13.18
CA THR A 493 33.16 5.53 13.25
C THR A 493 33.84 5.74 14.61
N GLU A 494 33.91 6.97 15.07
CA GLU A 494 34.48 7.29 16.39
C GLU A 494 33.71 6.59 17.52
N LYS A 495 32.38 6.59 17.48
CA LYS A 495 31.56 5.87 18.47
C LYS A 495 31.77 4.36 18.42
N MET A 496 31.88 3.77 17.23
CA MET A 496 32.17 2.33 17.08
C MET A 496 33.54 1.94 17.62
N ASP A 497 34.56 2.78 17.41
CA ASP A 497 35.89 2.52 17.88
C ASP A 497 35.98 2.66 19.43
N THR A 498 35.20 3.57 20.01
CA THR A 498 35.09 3.72 21.47
C THR A 498 34.36 2.54 22.11
N GLU A 499 33.25 2.08 21.51
CA GLU A 499 32.52 0.86 21.99
C GLU A 499 33.34 -0.43 21.87
N ASN A 500 34.24 -0.53 20.90
CA ASN A 500 35.12 -1.71 20.75
C ASN A 500 36.36 -1.67 21.69
N GLN A 501 36.63 -0.56 22.34
CA GLN A 501 37.71 -0.40 23.33
C GLN A 501 37.23 -0.61 24.77
N LEU A 502 35.92 -0.64 25.01
CA LEU A 502 35.30 -0.94 26.30
C LEU A 502 34.80 -2.41 26.33
#